data_2a910aec1c17712687628b6ed4b2c592
#
_entry.id   2a910aec1c17712687628b6ed4b2c592
#
_cell.length_a   1.000
_cell.length_b   1.000
_cell.length_c   1.000
_cell.angle_alpha   90.00
_cell.angle_beta   90.00
_cell.angle_gamma   90.00
#
_symmetry.space_group_name_H-M   'P 1'
#
loop_
_entity.id
_entity.type
_entity.pdbx_description
1 polymer ?
#
loop_
_entity_poly.entity_id
_entity_poly.type
_entity_poly.pdbx_seq_one_letter_code
_entity_poly.pdbx_strand_id
1 'polypeptide(L)'
;MKSAKPSNTVPSQVTAPRSWRTRAWALLLAIAPLGAACDFIAQKDLTPGQSTEADVRRWMGQPEMIWEESDGSRTLEYPRGPMGKETYFVTIGADGRYRSIEQVLTEENFRKVQPGMTRDQVRQILGKPGEISRFKRQNEEVWGWRYLEATQRTMFFYAHFDQDTGLLKRTDQMQDWRTSKR
;
A
#
# COMPACT_ATOMS: atom_id res chain seq x y z
N MET A 1 -32.74 -18.56 92.93
CA MET A 1 -31.71 -19.58 93.27
C MET A 1 -30.81 -19.77 92.05
N LYS A 2 -29.51 -19.59 92.32
CA LYS A 2 -28.36 -20.04 91.55
C LYS A 2 -28.28 -19.56 90.06
N SER A 3 -27.44 -18.61 89.76
CA SER A 3 -25.98 -18.70 89.71
C SER A 3 -25.50 -19.46 88.48
N ALA A 4 -24.90 -18.78 87.58
CA ALA A 4 -23.54 -19.03 87.23
C ALA A 4 -23.09 -18.10 86.07
N LYS A 5 -21.98 -17.64 86.27
CA LYS A 5 -21.03 -16.69 85.78
C LYS A 5 -20.31 -17.15 84.47
N PRO A 6 -19.45 -16.27 83.99
CA PRO A 6 -19.17 -15.94 82.55
C PRO A 6 -17.93 -16.66 82.03
N SER A 7 -17.71 -16.59 80.82
CA SER A 7 -16.40 -16.85 80.28
C SER A 7 -16.03 -15.84 79.16
N ASN A 8 -14.95 -15.17 79.45
CA ASN A 8 -14.17 -14.33 78.59
C ASN A 8 -13.76 -15.11 77.30
N THR A 9 -13.86 -14.45 76.20
CA THR A 9 -13.04 -14.84 75.07
C THR A 9 -12.51 -13.59 74.37
N VAL A 10 -11.22 -13.56 74.28
CA VAL A 10 -10.33 -12.53 73.78
C VAL A 10 -10.55 -12.29 72.32
N PRO A 11 -10.49 -11.09 71.76
CA PRO A 11 -10.57 -10.86 70.31
C PRO A 11 -9.22 -11.16 69.66
N SER A 12 -9.24 -12.09 68.74
CA SER A 12 -8.11 -12.37 67.94
C SER A 12 -7.92 -11.26 66.85
N GLN A 13 -6.78 -10.65 66.95
CA GLN A 13 -6.27 -9.71 65.93
C GLN A 13 -6.19 -10.38 64.59
N VAL A 14 -7.01 -9.98 63.65
CA VAL A 14 -6.83 -10.35 62.23
C VAL A 14 -5.95 -9.31 61.60
N THR A 15 -4.71 -9.67 61.36
CA THR A 15 -3.74 -8.93 60.60
C THR A 15 -4.19 -8.83 59.13
N ALA A 16 -4.41 -7.64 58.63
CA ALA A 16 -4.66 -7.37 57.25
C ALA A 16 -3.43 -7.70 56.37
N PRO A 17 -3.57 -8.36 55.23
CA PRO A 17 -2.46 -8.51 54.27
C PRO A 17 -2.28 -7.19 53.52
N ARG A 18 -1.19 -6.56 53.85
CA ARG A 18 -0.56 -5.46 53.15
C ARG A 18 0.05 -6.04 51.84
N SER A 19 -0.41 -5.58 50.69
CA SER A 19 0.26 -5.66 49.39
C SER A 19 -0.67 -5.85 48.21
N TRP A 20 -1.62 -4.92 48.04
CA TRP A 20 -2.35 -4.91 46.76
C TRP A 20 -2.28 -3.53 46.05
N ARG A 21 -1.14 -2.86 46.18
CA ARG A 21 -0.97 -1.55 45.57
C ARG A 21 0.15 -1.49 44.50
N THR A 22 0.63 -2.61 43.99
CA THR A 22 1.74 -2.58 43.03
C THR A 22 1.56 -3.60 41.90
N ARG A 23 0.40 -3.65 41.24
CA ARG A 23 0.27 -4.40 39.96
C ARG A 23 -0.75 -3.81 38.99
N ALA A 24 -0.85 -2.48 38.95
CA ALA A 24 -1.67 -1.79 37.95
C ALA A 24 -0.81 -0.95 37.00
N TRP A 25 0.36 -1.47 36.63
CA TRP A 25 1.21 -0.84 35.62
C TRP A 25 1.75 -1.94 34.73
N ALA A 26 1.04 -2.29 33.71
CA ALA A 26 1.55 -2.96 32.48
C ALA A 26 0.40 -3.41 31.60
N LEU A 27 -0.42 -2.51 31.11
CA LEU A 27 -1.28 -2.75 29.94
C LEU A 27 -1.43 -1.45 29.16
N LEU A 28 -0.29 -0.82 28.83
CA LEU A 28 -0.18 0.01 27.64
C LEU A 28 0.11 -0.95 26.50
N LEU A 29 -0.95 -1.57 25.98
CA LEU A 29 -0.90 -2.25 24.71
C LEU A 29 -0.54 -1.21 23.66
N ALA A 30 0.66 -1.35 23.12
CA ALA A 30 1.08 -0.73 21.89
C ALA A 30 0.07 -1.10 20.80
N ILE A 31 -0.78 -0.15 20.43
CA ILE A 31 -1.55 -0.20 19.20
C ILE A 31 -0.53 0.04 18.09
N ALA A 32 0.12 -1.03 17.65
CA ALA A 32 0.86 -1.03 16.40
C ALA A 32 -0.16 -0.78 15.28
N PRO A 33 0.11 0.11 14.33
CA PRO A 33 -0.76 0.28 13.18
C PRO A 33 -0.76 -1.02 12.37
N LEU A 34 -1.88 -1.73 12.39
CA LEU A 34 -2.20 -2.83 11.48
C LEU A 34 -2.48 -2.26 10.07
N GLY A 35 -1.43 -1.73 9.44
CA GLY A 35 -1.52 -1.12 8.11
C GLY A 35 -0.44 -1.63 7.16
N ALA A 36 0.06 -2.85 7.32
CA ALA A 36 1.10 -3.37 6.43
C ALA A 36 0.94 -4.88 6.22
N ALA A 37 -0.18 -5.29 5.65
CA ALA A 37 -0.39 -6.70 5.36
C ALA A 37 -1.03 -6.88 3.99
N CYS A 38 -0.34 -6.51 2.91
CA CYS A 38 -0.72 -6.91 1.55
C CYS A 38 0.41 -6.94 0.52
N ASP A 39 1.68 -6.98 0.90
CA ASP A 39 2.77 -7.20 -0.09
C ASP A 39 3.62 -8.42 0.27
N PHE A 40 2.95 -9.54 0.52
CA PHE A 40 3.62 -10.73 1.07
C PHE A 40 4.48 -11.51 0.04
N ILE A 41 4.39 -11.23 -1.24
CA ILE A 41 5.07 -12.04 -2.28
C ILE A 41 6.40 -11.42 -2.73
N ALA A 42 6.55 -10.11 -2.68
CA ALA A 42 7.72 -9.40 -3.19
C ALA A 42 8.81 -9.12 -2.16
N GLN A 43 8.49 -9.14 -0.88
CA GLN A 43 9.33 -8.55 0.16
C GLN A 43 10.27 -9.54 0.87
N LYS A 44 10.14 -10.85 0.60
CA LYS A 44 10.82 -11.86 1.43
C LYS A 44 12.34 -11.92 1.28
N ASP A 45 12.88 -11.42 0.16
CA ASP A 45 14.31 -11.55 -0.15
C ASP A 45 15.03 -10.20 -0.38
N LEU A 46 14.33 -9.06 -0.32
CA LEU A 46 14.93 -7.74 -0.52
C LEU A 46 14.95 -6.95 0.79
N THR A 47 16.15 -6.58 1.23
CA THR A 47 16.36 -5.79 2.46
C THR A 47 16.76 -4.36 2.09
N PRO A 48 15.95 -3.33 2.50
CA PRO A 48 16.29 -1.93 2.25
C PRO A 48 17.68 -1.56 2.77
N GLY A 49 18.45 -0.83 1.95
CA GLY A 49 19.80 -0.41 2.25
C GLY A 49 20.87 -1.50 2.14
N GLN A 50 20.49 -2.78 1.95
CA GLN A 50 21.41 -3.91 1.81
C GLN A 50 21.36 -4.51 0.40
N SER A 51 20.18 -4.89 -0.08
CA SER A 51 20.01 -5.43 -1.42
C SER A 51 20.38 -4.41 -2.48
N THR A 52 20.89 -4.90 -3.59
CA THR A 52 21.31 -4.09 -4.74
C THR A 52 20.25 -4.08 -5.83
N GLU A 53 20.37 -3.19 -6.81
CA GLU A 53 19.55 -3.24 -8.03
C GLU A 53 19.68 -4.59 -8.75
N ALA A 54 20.86 -5.21 -8.74
CA ALA A 54 21.06 -6.53 -9.34
C ALA A 54 20.22 -7.60 -8.65
N ASP A 55 20.05 -7.52 -7.33
CA ASP A 55 19.18 -8.44 -6.57
C ASP A 55 17.71 -8.20 -6.93
N VAL A 56 17.27 -6.95 -7.05
CA VAL A 56 15.93 -6.61 -7.54
C VAL A 56 15.68 -7.20 -8.92
N ARG A 57 16.61 -7.00 -9.87
CA ARG A 57 16.49 -7.53 -11.24
C ARG A 57 16.52 -9.06 -11.29
N ARG A 58 17.29 -9.71 -10.44
CA ARG A 58 17.30 -11.17 -10.33
C ARG A 58 15.96 -11.71 -9.89
N TRP A 59 15.29 -10.97 -9.03
CA TRP A 59 14.03 -11.38 -8.43
C TRP A 59 12.80 -10.98 -9.25
N MET A 60 12.74 -9.74 -9.77
CA MET A 60 11.60 -9.19 -10.52
C MET A 60 11.77 -9.24 -12.03
N GLY A 61 12.97 -9.52 -12.53
CA GLY A 61 13.31 -9.46 -13.95
C GLY A 61 13.77 -8.08 -14.38
N GLN A 62 13.74 -7.82 -15.70
CA GLN A 62 14.08 -6.50 -16.24
C GLN A 62 12.89 -5.55 -16.06
N PRO A 63 13.15 -4.30 -15.64
CA PRO A 63 12.10 -3.29 -15.57
C PRO A 63 11.64 -2.87 -16.97
N GLU A 64 10.40 -2.47 -17.11
CA GLU A 64 9.84 -1.91 -18.34
C GLU A 64 10.40 -0.52 -18.65
N MET A 65 10.68 0.27 -17.60
CA MET A 65 11.22 1.61 -17.67
C MET A 65 12.08 1.90 -16.44
N ILE A 66 13.04 2.80 -16.60
CA ILE A 66 13.84 3.35 -15.50
C ILE A 66 13.70 4.86 -15.56
N TRP A 67 13.27 5.45 -14.46
CA TRP A 67 13.22 6.89 -14.27
C TRP A 67 14.42 7.31 -13.42
N GLU A 68 15.20 8.26 -13.93
CA GLU A 68 16.32 8.84 -13.17
C GLU A 68 15.84 10.10 -12.48
N GLU A 69 16.09 10.18 -11.17
CA GLU A 69 15.71 11.31 -10.35
C GLU A 69 16.89 12.29 -10.19
N SER A 70 16.59 13.54 -9.89
CA SER A 70 17.60 14.61 -9.79
C SER A 70 18.62 14.41 -8.66
N ASP A 71 18.29 13.59 -7.66
CA ASP A 71 19.17 13.21 -6.55
C ASP A 71 20.07 12.00 -6.87
N GLY A 72 20.02 11.50 -8.11
CA GLY A 72 20.76 10.32 -8.57
C GLY A 72 20.12 8.98 -8.18
N SER A 73 18.96 9.00 -7.51
CA SER A 73 18.18 7.79 -7.31
C SER A 73 17.44 7.37 -8.60
N ARG A 74 16.95 6.15 -8.64
CA ARG A 74 16.22 5.60 -9.80
C ARG A 74 14.96 4.90 -9.36
N THR A 75 13.91 5.06 -10.16
CA THR A 75 12.66 4.31 -10.02
C THR A 75 12.56 3.31 -11.15
N LEU A 76 12.48 2.03 -10.81
CA LEU A 76 12.32 0.93 -11.75
C LEU A 76 10.85 0.54 -11.83
N GLU A 77 10.28 0.53 -13.03
CA GLU A 77 8.87 0.25 -13.30
C GLU A 77 8.67 -1.24 -13.65
N TYR A 78 7.77 -1.91 -12.93
CA TYR A 78 7.41 -3.32 -13.13
C TYR A 78 5.89 -3.50 -13.26
N PRO A 79 5.31 -3.30 -14.47
CA PRO A 79 3.91 -3.63 -14.71
C PRO A 79 3.73 -5.15 -14.76
N ARG A 80 2.60 -5.66 -14.24
CA ARG A 80 2.25 -7.09 -14.31
C ARG A 80 1.55 -7.47 -15.63
N GLY A 81 1.86 -6.73 -16.71
CA GLY A 81 1.34 -6.96 -18.05
C GLY A 81 -0.11 -6.46 -18.24
N PRO A 82 -0.64 -6.57 -19.48
CA PRO A 82 -1.90 -5.93 -19.86
C PRO A 82 -3.13 -6.48 -19.10
N MET A 83 -3.07 -7.72 -18.62
CA MET A 83 -4.13 -8.33 -17.81
C MET A 83 -3.82 -8.28 -16.31
N GLY A 84 -2.65 -7.77 -15.93
CA GLY A 84 -2.27 -7.57 -14.54
C GLY A 84 -3.10 -6.48 -13.88
N LYS A 85 -3.19 -6.55 -12.55
CA LYS A 85 -3.94 -5.61 -11.71
C LYS A 85 -3.03 -4.79 -10.83
N GLU A 86 -1.72 -4.89 -11.08
CA GLU A 86 -0.68 -4.31 -10.24
C GLU A 86 0.43 -3.75 -11.11
N THR A 87 1.00 -2.65 -10.68
CA THR A 87 2.25 -2.09 -11.20
C THR A 87 3.10 -1.71 -9.99
N TYR A 88 4.33 -2.17 -9.98
CA TYR A 88 5.27 -1.89 -8.90
C TYR A 88 6.33 -0.90 -9.34
N PHE A 89 6.57 0.10 -8.51
CA PHE A 89 7.72 0.96 -8.59
C PHE A 89 8.73 0.57 -7.50
N VAL A 90 9.96 0.34 -7.93
CA VAL A 90 11.07 0.00 -7.03
C VAL A 90 12.07 1.13 -7.02
N THR A 91 12.28 1.73 -5.86
CA THR A 91 13.25 2.80 -5.68
C THR A 91 14.63 2.25 -5.37
N ILE A 92 15.61 2.66 -6.17
CA ILE A 92 17.04 2.41 -5.96
C ILE A 92 17.70 3.73 -5.62
N GLY A 93 18.41 3.79 -4.49
CA GLY A 93 19.13 4.98 -4.09
C GLY A 93 20.33 5.29 -5.01
N ALA A 94 20.87 6.50 -4.93
CA ALA A 94 22.07 6.91 -5.68
C ALA A 94 23.29 6.01 -5.43
N ASP A 95 23.32 5.30 -4.29
CA ASP A 95 24.32 4.29 -3.95
C ASP A 95 24.08 2.91 -4.59
N GLY A 96 23.08 2.78 -5.47
CA GLY A 96 22.71 1.54 -6.15
C GLY A 96 21.97 0.51 -5.28
N ARG A 97 21.51 0.90 -4.08
CA ARG A 97 20.82 0.00 -3.16
C ARG A 97 19.32 0.18 -3.19
N TYR A 98 18.63 -0.94 -3.06
CA TYR A 98 17.17 -1.00 -2.91
C TYR A 98 16.72 -0.17 -1.70
N ARG A 99 15.68 0.65 -1.87
CA ARG A 99 15.04 1.46 -0.82
C ARG A 99 13.64 0.98 -0.49
N SER A 100 12.79 0.88 -1.50
CA SER A 100 11.38 0.54 -1.33
C SER A 100 10.79 -0.08 -2.58
N ILE A 101 9.68 -0.78 -2.39
CA ILE A 101 8.78 -1.23 -3.45
C ILE A 101 7.37 -0.74 -3.12
N GLU A 102 6.69 -0.19 -4.11
CA GLU A 102 5.34 0.33 -3.98
C GLU A 102 4.44 -0.18 -5.10
N GLN A 103 3.24 -0.64 -4.77
CA GLN A 103 2.18 -0.89 -5.74
C GLN A 103 1.46 0.44 -6.02
N VAL A 104 1.52 0.91 -7.27
CA VAL A 104 1.09 2.27 -7.61
C VAL A 104 -0.35 2.40 -8.12
N LEU A 105 -1.03 1.30 -8.47
CA LEU A 105 -2.43 1.34 -8.91
C LEU A 105 -3.37 1.39 -7.70
N THR A 106 -3.39 2.53 -7.02
CA THR A 106 -4.15 2.78 -5.80
C THR A 106 -5.06 4.00 -5.96
N GLU A 107 -6.14 4.04 -5.18
CA GLU A 107 -7.04 5.20 -5.14
C GLU A 107 -6.32 6.50 -4.76
N GLU A 108 -5.26 6.40 -3.93
CA GLU A 108 -4.44 7.55 -3.58
C GLU A 108 -3.71 8.11 -4.81
N ASN A 109 -3.08 7.25 -5.60
CA ASN A 109 -2.35 7.67 -6.80
C ASN A 109 -3.31 8.09 -7.92
N PHE A 110 -4.48 7.45 -8.04
CA PHE A 110 -5.50 7.90 -9.01
C PHE A 110 -5.95 9.34 -8.75
N ARG A 111 -6.09 9.74 -7.48
CA ARG A 111 -6.42 11.14 -7.14
C ARG A 111 -5.33 12.15 -7.48
N LYS A 112 -4.08 11.73 -7.63
CA LYS A 112 -2.97 12.60 -8.06
C LYS A 112 -3.02 12.91 -9.56
N VAL A 113 -3.73 12.09 -10.35
CA VAL A 113 -3.87 12.27 -11.79
C VAL A 113 -4.93 13.34 -12.08
N GLN A 114 -4.48 14.51 -12.58
CA GLN A 114 -5.32 15.69 -12.74
C GLN A 114 -5.35 16.20 -14.20
N PRO A 115 -6.45 16.77 -14.67
CA PRO A 115 -6.51 17.44 -15.98
C PRO A 115 -5.34 18.40 -16.21
N GLY A 116 -4.82 18.43 -17.44
CA GLY A 116 -3.67 19.22 -17.83
C GLY A 116 -2.32 18.51 -17.71
N MET A 117 -2.27 17.33 -17.06
CA MET A 117 -1.04 16.51 -17.01
C MET A 117 -0.71 15.95 -18.39
N THR A 118 0.59 15.82 -18.67
CA THR A 118 1.09 15.11 -19.85
C THR A 118 1.02 13.60 -19.67
N ARG A 119 1.16 12.85 -20.76
CA ARG A 119 1.25 11.37 -20.72
C ARG A 119 2.38 10.89 -19.84
N ASP A 120 3.55 11.54 -19.90
CA ASP A 120 4.71 11.16 -19.10
C ASP A 120 4.46 11.41 -17.61
N GLN A 121 3.84 12.52 -17.24
CA GLN A 121 3.48 12.79 -15.85
C GLN A 121 2.50 11.75 -15.29
N VAL A 122 1.50 11.35 -16.07
CA VAL A 122 0.57 10.29 -15.65
C VAL A 122 1.29 8.94 -15.54
N ARG A 123 2.19 8.63 -16.49
CA ARG A 123 3.00 7.41 -16.43
C ARG A 123 3.95 7.37 -15.24
N GLN A 124 4.52 8.50 -14.83
CA GLN A 124 5.34 8.59 -13.62
C GLN A 124 4.55 8.33 -12.33
N ILE A 125 3.21 8.47 -12.36
CA ILE A 125 2.34 8.16 -11.22
C ILE A 125 1.86 6.71 -11.24
N LEU A 126 1.43 6.21 -12.41
CA LEU A 126 0.69 4.94 -12.54
C LEU A 126 1.47 3.84 -13.28
N GLY A 127 2.59 4.19 -13.92
CA GLY A 127 3.32 3.29 -14.80
C GLY A 127 2.63 3.10 -16.16
N LYS A 128 3.13 2.13 -16.92
CA LYS A 128 2.65 1.79 -18.26
C LYS A 128 1.18 1.35 -18.23
N PRO A 129 0.32 1.92 -19.06
CA PRO A 129 -1.06 1.45 -19.18
C PRO A 129 -1.12 0.04 -19.75
N GLY A 130 -2.09 -0.74 -19.28
CA GLY A 130 -2.36 -2.09 -19.81
C GLY A 130 -3.02 -2.06 -21.17
N GLU A 131 -3.78 -1.00 -21.49
CA GLU A 131 -4.42 -0.80 -22.79
C GLU A 131 -4.38 0.66 -23.21
N ILE A 132 -4.28 0.88 -24.54
CA ILE A 132 -4.36 2.20 -25.17
C ILE A 132 -5.35 2.12 -26.32
N SER A 133 -6.36 2.99 -26.29
CA SER A 133 -7.38 3.11 -27.33
C SER A 133 -7.40 4.52 -27.92
N ARG A 134 -7.62 4.64 -29.25
CA ARG A 134 -7.67 5.92 -29.95
C ARG A 134 -9.03 6.12 -30.59
N PHE A 135 -9.67 7.25 -30.26
CA PHE A 135 -11.00 7.63 -30.71
C PHE A 135 -10.91 8.91 -31.57
N LYS A 136 -10.65 8.75 -32.88
CA LYS A 136 -10.42 9.86 -33.81
C LYS A 136 -11.55 10.90 -33.83
N ARG A 137 -12.81 10.44 -33.72
CA ARG A 137 -13.98 11.35 -33.75
C ARG A 137 -14.06 12.26 -32.53
N GLN A 138 -13.58 11.80 -31.38
CA GLN A 138 -13.54 12.53 -30.11
C GLN A 138 -12.22 13.27 -29.91
N ASN A 139 -11.27 13.06 -30.80
CA ASN A 139 -9.89 13.51 -30.64
C ASN A 139 -9.31 13.06 -29.29
N GLU A 140 -9.54 11.79 -28.93
CA GLU A 140 -9.10 11.24 -27.63
C GLU A 140 -8.21 10.00 -27.81
N GLU A 141 -7.13 9.97 -27.01
CA GLU A 141 -6.36 8.77 -26.72
C GLU A 141 -6.64 8.38 -25.26
N VAL A 142 -7.11 7.17 -25.03
CA VAL A 142 -7.54 6.68 -23.72
C VAL A 142 -6.56 5.61 -23.25
N TRP A 143 -5.97 5.83 -22.09
CA TRP A 143 -5.10 4.90 -21.41
C TRP A 143 -5.85 4.21 -20.29
N GLY A 144 -5.77 2.89 -20.18
CA GLY A 144 -6.46 2.08 -19.21
C GLY A 144 -5.52 1.28 -18.33
N TRP A 145 -5.72 1.37 -17.03
CA TRP A 145 -5.07 0.52 -16.01
C TRP A 145 -6.12 -0.33 -15.33
N ARG A 146 -5.89 -1.63 -15.36
CA ARG A 146 -6.72 -2.59 -14.63
C ARG A 146 -6.20 -2.70 -13.20
N TYR A 147 -7.09 -2.63 -12.21
CA TYR A 147 -6.69 -2.69 -10.81
C TYR A 147 -7.69 -3.46 -9.95
N LEU A 148 -7.28 -3.78 -8.73
CA LEU A 148 -8.13 -4.44 -7.74
C LEU A 148 -8.55 -3.42 -6.69
N GLU A 149 -9.85 -3.14 -6.62
CA GLU A 149 -10.42 -2.28 -5.59
C GLU A 149 -10.36 -2.97 -4.21
N ALA A 150 -10.44 -2.21 -3.12
CA ALA A 150 -10.41 -2.73 -1.75
C ALA A 150 -11.48 -3.82 -1.48
N THR A 151 -12.61 -3.79 -2.18
CA THR A 151 -13.67 -4.81 -2.13
C THR A 151 -13.39 -6.04 -3.00
N GLN A 152 -12.17 -6.18 -3.52
CA GLN A 152 -11.73 -7.26 -4.41
C GLN A 152 -12.42 -7.28 -5.78
N ARG A 153 -13.09 -6.19 -6.17
CA ARG A 153 -13.64 -6.04 -7.51
C ARG A 153 -12.54 -5.59 -8.48
N THR A 154 -12.57 -6.18 -9.66
CA THR A 154 -11.68 -5.72 -10.74
C THR A 154 -12.27 -4.50 -11.41
N MET A 155 -11.50 -3.44 -11.46
CA MET A 155 -11.85 -2.15 -12.00
C MET A 155 -10.86 -1.74 -13.09
N PHE A 156 -11.25 -0.75 -13.88
CA PHE A 156 -10.37 0.03 -14.74
C PHE A 156 -10.34 1.48 -14.27
N PHE A 157 -9.16 2.05 -14.25
CA PHE A 157 -8.94 3.49 -14.23
C PHE A 157 -8.57 3.93 -15.64
N TYR A 158 -9.29 4.90 -16.19
CA TYR A 158 -9.06 5.44 -17.52
C TYR A 158 -8.61 6.91 -17.46
N ALA A 159 -7.56 7.23 -18.21
CA ALA A 159 -7.09 8.59 -18.45
C ALA A 159 -7.33 8.96 -19.92
N HIS A 160 -8.09 10.02 -20.18
CA HIS A 160 -8.46 10.50 -21.50
C HIS A 160 -7.60 11.69 -21.89
N PHE A 161 -6.72 11.50 -22.86
CA PHE A 161 -5.84 12.53 -23.39
C PHE A 161 -6.38 13.11 -24.67
N ASP A 162 -6.22 14.40 -24.86
CA ASP A 162 -6.37 15.03 -26.16
C ASP A 162 -5.25 14.53 -27.08
N GLN A 163 -5.60 14.07 -28.30
CA GLN A 163 -4.59 13.47 -29.20
C GLN A 163 -3.58 14.49 -29.71
N ASP A 164 -4.01 15.73 -29.97
CA ASP A 164 -3.18 16.77 -30.57
C ASP A 164 -2.21 17.38 -29.55
N THR A 165 -2.72 17.69 -28.37
CA THR A 165 -1.92 18.36 -27.32
C THR A 165 -1.21 17.37 -26.40
N GLY A 166 -1.67 16.13 -26.30
CA GLY A 166 -1.16 15.15 -25.36
C GLY A 166 -1.51 15.40 -23.91
N LEU A 167 -2.40 16.37 -23.63
CA LEU A 167 -2.78 16.72 -22.28
C LEU A 167 -4.00 15.93 -21.81
N LEU A 168 -4.00 15.56 -20.53
CA LEU A 168 -5.10 14.88 -19.88
C LEU A 168 -6.33 15.80 -19.83
N LYS A 169 -7.47 15.33 -20.34
CA LYS A 169 -8.77 16.03 -20.29
C LYS A 169 -9.57 15.63 -19.07
N ARG A 170 -9.66 14.35 -18.77
CA ARG A 170 -10.45 13.78 -17.68
C ARG A 170 -10.00 12.35 -17.34
N THR A 171 -10.50 11.87 -16.22
CA THR A 171 -10.33 10.46 -15.79
C THR A 171 -11.69 9.84 -15.52
N ASP A 172 -11.79 8.51 -15.69
CA ASP A 172 -12.97 7.72 -15.36
C ASP A 172 -12.58 6.44 -14.64
N GLN A 173 -13.48 5.91 -13.83
CA GLN A 173 -13.34 4.58 -13.23
C GLN A 173 -14.54 3.71 -13.62
N MET A 174 -14.28 2.46 -14.01
CA MET A 174 -15.31 1.54 -14.49
C MET A 174 -15.03 0.12 -14.00
N GLN A 175 -16.10 -0.59 -13.62
CA GLN A 175 -15.97 -2.01 -13.30
C GLN A 175 -15.62 -2.83 -14.54
N ASP A 176 -14.69 -3.78 -14.40
CA ASP A 176 -14.41 -4.75 -15.47
C ASP A 176 -15.54 -5.78 -15.56
N TRP A 177 -16.49 -5.54 -16.46
CA TRP A 177 -17.63 -6.42 -16.70
C TRP A 177 -17.22 -7.81 -17.20
N ARG A 178 -16.03 -7.97 -17.76
CA ARG A 178 -15.50 -9.25 -18.26
C ARG A 178 -15.27 -10.24 -17.12
N THR A 179 -15.07 -9.76 -15.90
CA THR A 179 -14.85 -10.59 -14.71
C THR A 179 -16.10 -10.80 -13.87
N SER A 180 -17.21 -10.12 -14.18
CA SER A 180 -18.48 -10.21 -13.43
C SER A 180 -19.37 -11.40 -13.82
N LYS A 181 -18.97 -12.22 -14.81
CA LYS A 181 -19.72 -13.40 -15.25
C LYS A 181 -19.06 -14.68 -14.73
N ARG A 182 -19.18 -14.91 -13.40
CA ARG A 182 -19.04 -16.25 -12.81
C ARG A 182 -20.04 -16.42 -11.68
#